data_a394a62272e56e58e5a1fa41adecb85f
#
_entry.id   a394a62272e56e58e5a1fa41adecb85f
#
_cell.length_a   1.000
_cell.length_b   1.000
_cell.length_c   1.000
_cell.angle_alpha   90.00
_cell.angle_beta   90.00
_cell.angle_gamma   90.00
#
_symmetry.space_group_name_H-M   'P 1'
#
loop_
_entity.id
_entity.type
_entity.pdbx_description
1 polymer ?
#
loop_
_entity_poly.entity_id
_entity_poly.type
_entity_poly.pdbx_seq_one_letter_code
_entity_poly.pdbx_strand_id
1 'polypeptide(L)'
;MQEKSSRDQGSRATAFRERVESPDNQAEGIVVERWGNPEVLSLVRDDPAIVLEGGQVLFKEGDATDGMYIVKSGTLRIRSGSVVYEDAVAGGIVGEMAIVEDELPRSAMVYALGRSEVVKIGEQRFFDMVAENPAFARTVMRVLSRRLRRMDRLYQPERRTEHIPGLAP
;
A
#
# COMPACT_ATOMS: atom_id res chain seq x y z
N MET A 1 23.10 3.56 -46.39
CA MET A 1 21.75 3.87 -45.99
C MET A 1 21.42 3.02 -44.80
N GLN A 2 21.66 3.56 -43.60
CA GLN A 2 21.53 2.84 -42.33
C GLN A 2 20.29 3.40 -41.60
N GLU A 3 19.27 2.56 -41.49
CA GLU A 3 18.09 2.85 -40.65
C GLU A 3 18.46 2.69 -39.16
N LYS A 4 18.48 3.82 -38.46
CA LYS A 4 18.53 3.83 -37.00
C LYS A 4 17.15 3.50 -36.46
N SER A 5 16.97 2.27 -35.96
CA SER A 5 15.86 1.88 -35.13
C SER A 5 15.93 2.65 -33.80
N SER A 6 15.07 3.64 -33.66
CA SER A 6 14.82 4.34 -32.40
C SER A 6 14.05 3.40 -31.48
N ARG A 7 14.73 2.79 -30.50
CA ARG A 7 14.06 2.08 -29.40
C ARG A 7 13.45 3.14 -28.47
N ASP A 8 12.14 3.25 -28.54
CA ASP A 8 11.32 3.94 -27.57
C ASP A 8 11.51 3.29 -26.19
N GLN A 9 12.33 3.92 -25.35
CA GLN A 9 12.44 3.57 -23.94
C GLN A 9 11.32 4.28 -23.19
N GLY A 10 10.12 3.67 -23.23
CA GLY A 10 9.01 4.09 -22.40
C GLY A 10 9.45 4.14 -20.95
N SER A 11 9.54 5.36 -20.42
CA SER A 11 9.82 5.65 -19.01
C SER A 11 8.78 4.93 -18.15
N ARG A 12 9.16 3.78 -17.58
CA ARG A 12 8.33 3.07 -16.60
C ARG A 12 8.29 3.92 -15.35
N ALA A 13 7.17 4.56 -15.09
CA ALA A 13 6.94 5.28 -13.84
C ALA A 13 7.19 4.32 -12.66
N THR A 14 8.25 4.58 -11.90
CA THR A 14 8.66 3.72 -10.80
C THR A 14 7.80 4.02 -9.58
N ALA A 15 7.26 3.00 -8.94
CA ALA A 15 6.56 3.14 -7.67
C ALA A 15 7.46 3.84 -6.64
N PHE A 16 6.92 4.86 -5.99
CA PHE A 16 7.63 5.64 -4.98
C PHE A 16 7.70 4.85 -3.67
N ARG A 17 8.89 4.80 -3.07
CA ARG A 17 9.15 4.19 -1.76
C ARG A 17 10.15 5.04 -1.00
N GLU A 18 9.76 5.55 0.14
CA GLU A 18 10.60 6.33 1.04
C GLU A 18 10.48 5.82 2.47
N ARG A 19 11.53 5.96 3.25
CA ARG A 19 11.53 5.73 4.70
C ARG A 19 11.54 7.08 5.39
N VAL A 20 10.57 7.30 6.27
CA VAL A 20 10.42 8.55 7.01
C VAL A 20 10.32 8.23 8.50
N GLU A 21 10.99 9.03 9.35
CA GLU A 21 10.77 8.95 10.79
C GLU A 21 9.34 9.38 11.13
N SER A 22 8.65 8.58 11.95
CA SER A 22 7.28 8.85 12.34
C SER A 22 7.24 9.82 13.52
N PRO A 23 6.57 10.98 13.42
CA PRO A 23 6.43 11.90 14.54
C PRO A 23 5.62 11.32 15.72
N ASP A 24 4.77 10.33 15.47
CA ASP A 24 3.92 9.70 16.50
C ASP A 24 4.68 8.65 17.33
N ASN A 25 5.92 8.37 17.00
CA ASN A 25 6.71 7.31 17.62
C ASN A 25 8.05 7.82 18.13
N GLN A 26 8.02 8.92 18.90
CA GLN A 26 9.20 9.62 19.43
C GLN A 26 10.06 8.78 20.39
N ALA A 27 9.59 7.58 20.82
CA ALA A 27 10.33 6.76 21.78
C ALA A 27 11.31 5.74 21.17
N GLU A 28 11.19 5.38 19.86
CA GLU A 28 11.98 4.26 19.30
C GLU A 28 12.55 4.47 17.88
N GLY A 29 12.49 5.65 17.29
CA GLY A 29 13.04 5.88 15.93
C GLY A 29 12.44 4.97 14.84
N ILE A 30 11.15 4.63 14.96
CA ILE A 30 10.49 3.75 14.01
C ILE A 30 10.38 4.43 12.65
N VAL A 31 11.08 3.86 11.68
CA VAL A 31 11.03 4.27 10.29
C VAL A 31 9.76 3.76 9.63
N VAL A 32 8.87 4.67 9.23
CA VAL A 32 7.66 4.34 8.48
C VAL A 32 7.97 4.35 6.99
N GLU A 33 7.58 3.28 6.28
CA GLU A 33 7.69 3.25 4.82
C GLU A 33 6.50 4.00 4.19
N ARG A 34 6.80 4.91 3.26
CA ARG A 34 5.81 5.59 2.42
C ARG A 34 5.77 4.91 1.06
N TRP A 35 4.57 4.70 0.53
CA TRP A 35 4.41 4.04 -0.76
C TRP A 35 3.28 4.63 -1.59
N GLY A 36 3.54 4.80 -2.89
CA GLY A 36 2.58 5.17 -3.91
C GLY A 36 3.05 4.72 -5.30
N ASN A 37 2.13 4.62 -6.26
CA ASN A 37 2.42 4.23 -7.63
C ASN A 37 1.71 5.18 -8.62
N PRO A 38 2.45 5.99 -9.40
CA PRO A 38 1.86 6.91 -10.37
C PRO A 38 1.00 6.23 -11.45
N GLU A 39 1.31 4.97 -11.81
CA GLU A 39 0.49 4.20 -12.76
C GLU A 39 -0.89 3.91 -12.20
N VAL A 40 -0.98 3.56 -10.89
CA VAL A 40 -2.26 3.36 -10.19
C VAL A 40 -3.04 4.67 -10.11
N LEU A 41 -2.36 5.76 -9.80
CA LEU A 41 -2.99 7.08 -9.74
C LEU A 41 -3.62 7.47 -11.08
N SER A 42 -2.98 7.14 -12.20
CA SER A 42 -3.52 7.45 -13.54
C SER A 42 -4.84 6.73 -13.85
N LEU A 43 -5.09 5.56 -13.26
CA LEU A 43 -6.30 4.76 -13.46
C LEU A 43 -7.55 5.37 -12.78
N VAL A 44 -7.35 6.26 -11.80
CA VAL A 44 -8.43 6.88 -11.01
C VAL A 44 -8.45 8.40 -11.10
N ARG A 45 -7.77 8.97 -12.08
CA ARG A 45 -7.61 10.42 -12.21
C ARG A 45 -8.95 11.15 -12.24
N ASP A 46 -9.89 10.63 -13.02
CA ASP A 46 -11.19 11.24 -13.28
C ASP A 46 -12.31 10.70 -12.39
N ASP A 47 -12.01 9.71 -11.55
CA ASP A 47 -12.99 9.13 -10.63
C ASP A 47 -13.30 10.11 -9.46
N PRO A 48 -14.55 10.13 -8.96
CA PRO A 48 -14.93 10.98 -7.84
C PRO A 48 -14.16 10.60 -6.57
N ALA A 49 -13.70 11.59 -5.83
CA ALA A 49 -12.92 11.38 -4.63
C ALA A 49 -13.73 11.69 -3.35
N ILE A 50 -13.46 10.94 -2.32
CA ILE A 50 -13.87 11.22 -0.93
C ILE A 50 -12.76 12.05 -0.31
N VAL A 51 -13.12 13.19 0.30
CA VAL A 51 -12.18 14.06 1.00
C VAL A 51 -12.15 13.68 2.47
N LEU A 52 -10.95 13.57 3.01
CA LEU A 52 -10.68 13.31 4.43
C LEU A 52 -9.84 14.45 4.99
N GLU A 53 -10.24 15.00 6.12
CA GLU A 53 -9.44 15.96 6.86
C GLU A 53 -8.41 15.25 7.76
N GLY A 54 -7.37 15.98 8.19
CA GLY A 54 -6.33 15.44 9.06
C GLY A 54 -6.90 14.82 10.34
N GLY A 55 -6.50 13.58 10.66
CA GLY A 55 -7.01 12.77 11.77
C GLY A 55 -8.30 12.02 11.47
N GLN A 56 -8.97 12.29 10.35
CA GLN A 56 -10.20 11.59 10.01
C GLN A 56 -9.92 10.13 9.65
N VAL A 57 -10.69 9.22 10.25
CA VAL A 57 -10.59 7.77 10.04
C VAL A 57 -11.38 7.39 8.79
N LEU A 58 -10.74 6.68 7.88
CA LEU A 58 -11.37 6.10 6.69
C LEU A 58 -12.13 4.82 7.05
N PHE A 59 -11.50 3.93 7.80
CA PHE A 59 -12.10 2.74 8.40
C PHE A 59 -11.27 2.26 9.60
N LYS A 60 -11.89 1.50 10.49
CA LYS A 60 -11.26 0.92 11.68
C LYS A 60 -11.00 -0.57 11.50
N GLU A 61 -10.07 -1.10 12.27
CA GLU A 61 -9.89 -2.54 12.45
C GLU A 61 -11.19 -3.17 12.96
N GLY A 62 -11.62 -4.27 12.34
CA GLY A 62 -12.88 -4.94 12.65
C GLY A 62 -14.11 -4.42 11.91
N ASP A 63 -14.04 -3.28 11.21
CA ASP A 63 -15.18 -2.79 10.41
C ASP A 63 -15.48 -3.76 9.26
N ALA A 64 -16.75 -3.79 8.83
CA ALA A 64 -17.16 -4.51 7.63
C ALA A 64 -16.43 -3.95 6.39
N THR A 65 -16.14 -4.82 5.45
CA THR A 65 -15.48 -4.46 4.19
C THR A 65 -16.50 -4.02 3.14
N ASP A 66 -16.14 -3.00 2.38
CA ASP A 66 -16.99 -2.42 1.35
C ASP A 66 -16.22 -2.05 0.07
N GLY A 67 -15.02 -2.59 -0.06
CA GLY A 67 -14.09 -2.35 -1.16
C GLY A 67 -12.72 -1.87 -0.69
N MET A 68 -11.87 -1.53 -1.64
CA MET A 68 -10.56 -0.93 -1.42
C MET A 68 -10.56 0.56 -1.76
N TYR A 69 -9.47 1.25 -1.44
CA TYR A 69 -9.31 2.67 -1.74
C TYR A 69 -7.95 2.94 -2.36
N ILE A 70 -7.93 3.88 -3.31
CA ILE A 70 -6.71 4.42 -3.92
C ILE A 70 -6.54 5.87 -3.47
N VAL A 71 -5.36 6.19 -2.94
CA VAL A 71 -5.03 7.57 -2.53
C VAL A 71 -4.82 8.41 -3.77
N LYS A 72 -5.65 9.43 -3.98
CA LYS A 72 -5.55 10.40 -5.07
C LYS A 72 -4.58 11.54 -4.71
N SER A 73 -4.67 12.04 -3.48
CA SER A 73 -3.76 13.04 -2.93
C SER A 73 -3.65 12.91 -1.40
N GLY A 74 -2.64 13.50 -0.80
CA GLY A 74 -2.39 13.45 0.64
C GLY A 74 -1.69 12.18 1.10
N THR A 75 -1.91 11.82 2.38
CA THR A 75 -1.23 10.67 3.01
C THR A 75 -2.18 9.99 3.99
N LEU A 76 -2.36 8.69 3.84
CA LEU A 76 -3.09 7.84 4.78
C LEU A 76 -2.11 6.97 5.57
N ARG A 77 -2.30 6.90 6.88
CA ARG A 77 -1.55 6.01 7.77
C ARG A 77 -2.33 4.74 8.06
N ILE A 78 -1.61 3.60 7.98
CA ILE A 78 -2.14 2.27 8.26
C ILE A 78 -1.52 1.77 9.56
N ARG A 79 -2.37 1.42 10.55
CA ARG A 79 -1.94 0.89 11.84
C ARG A 79 -2.84 -0.23 12.35
N SER A 80 -2.31 -1.12 13.19
CA SER A 80 -3.07 -2.05 14.02
C SER A 80 -2.53 -1.99 15.45
N GLY A 81 -3.39 -1.81 16.42
CA GLY A 81 -2.99 -1.54 17.79
C GLY A 81 -2.03 -0.33 17.89
N SER A 82 -0.85 -0.51 18.46
CA SER A 82 0.21 0.49 18.53
C SER A 82 1.18 0.47 17.34
N VAL A 83 1.07 -0.52 16.45
CA VAL A 83 2.03 -0.72 15.36
C VAL A 83 1.60 0.07 14.11
N VAL A 84 2.45 0.97 13.65
CA VAL A 84 2.29 1.65 12.36
C VAL A 84 2.94 0.80 11.27
N TYR A 85 2.14 0.38 10.29
CA TYR A 85 2.63 -0.44 9.19
C TYR A 85 3.28 0.40 8.09
N GLU A 86 2.56 1.35 7.53
CA GLU A 86 3.05 2.20 6.45
C GLU A 86 2.21 3.46 6.27
N ASP A 87 2.71 4.40 5.50
CA ASP A 87 1.98 5.55 4.99
C ASP A 87 1.73 5.36 3.48
N ALA A 88 0.46 5.33 3.07
CA ALA A 88 0.06 5.32 1.67
C ALA A 88 -0.04 6.77 1.17
N VAL A 89 0.72 7.09 0.11
CA VAL A 89 0.70 8.41 -0.57
C VAL A 89 0.00 8.28 -1.93
N ALA A 90 -0.03 9.34 -2.73
CA ALA A 90 -0.69 9.33 -4.04
C ALA A 90 -0.35 8.08 -4.88
N GLY A 91 -1.37 7.38 -5.35
CA GLY A 91 -1.29 6.06 -5.99
C GLY A 91 -1.10 4.89 -5.01
N GLY A 92 -1.12 5.15 -3.70
CA GLY A 92 -1.15 4.12 -2.68
C GLY A 92 -2.50 3.41 -2.62
N ILE A 93 -2.50 2.14 -2.24
CA ILE A 93 -3.68 1.27 -2.15
C ILE A 93 -3.87 0.89 -0.68
N VAL A 94 -5.12 0.98 -0.19
CA VAL A 94 -5.48 0.54 1.16
C VAL A 94 -6.79 -0.25 1.16
N GLY A 95 -6.90 -1.23 2.06
CA GLY A 95 -8.09 -2.06 2.21
C GLY A 95 -8.28 -3.08 1.09
N GLU A 96 -7.22 -3.41 0.36
CA GLU A 96 -7.22 -4.35 -0.77
C GLU A 96 -7.61 -5.78 -0.36
N MET A 97 -7.39 -6.15 0.89
CA MET A 97 -7.80 -7.48 1.41
C MET A 97 -9.30 -7.70 1.28
N ALA A 98 -10.11 -6.64 1.36
CA ALA A 98 -11.55 -6.67 1.16
C ALA A 98 -12.00 -7.13 -0.25
N ILE A 99 -11.10 -7.09 -1.23
CA ILE A 99 -11.38 -7.53 -2.61
C ILE A 99 -10.81 -8.94 -2.86
N VAL A 100 -9.78 -9.32 -2.10
CA VAL A 100 -9.06 -10.59 -2.29
C VAL A 100 -9.67 -11.70 -1.45
N GLU A 101 -10.24 -11.36 -0.30
CA GLU A 101 -10.85 -12.30 0.64
C GLU A 101 -12.26 -11.85 0.98
N ASP A 102 -13.22 -12.73 0.70
CA ASP A 102 -14.61 -12.49 1.02
C ASP A 102 -14.85 -12.53 2.53
N GLU A 103 -15.76 -11.68 3.02
CA GLU A 103 -16.33 -11.71 4.38
C GLU A 103 -15.36 -11.46 5.56
N LEU A 104 -14.09 -11.13 5.30
CA LEU A 104 -13.17 -10.79 6.39
C LEU A 104 -13.30 -9.32 6.80
N PRO A 105 -13.28 -9.00 8.10
CA PRO A 105 -13.29 -7.62 8.57
C PRO A 105 -11.97 -6.91 8.23
N ARG A 106 -11.97 -5.57 8.33
CA ARG A 106 -10.77 -4.77 8.16
C ARG A 106 -9.68 -5.21 9.13
N SER A 107 -8.51 -5.53 8.61
CA SER A 107 -7.35 -6.02 9.39
C SER A 107 -6.55 -4.90 10.08
N ALA A 108 -6.84 -3.65 9.77
CA ALA A 108 -6.14 -2.49 10.30
C ALA A 108 -7.02 -1.24 10.29
N MET A 109 -6.66 -0.24 11.08
CA MET A 109 -7.22 1.10 11.00
C MET A 109 -6.45 1.93 9.97
N VAL A 110 -7.18 2.73 9.18
CA VAL A 110 -6.62 3.69 8.23
C VAL A 110 -7.19 5.08 8.49
N TYR A 111 -6.32 6.10 8.58
CA TYR A 111 -6.71 7.49 8.81
C TYR A 111 -5.79 8.46 8.05
N ALA A 112 -6.30 9.67 7.81
CA ALA A 112 -5.58 10.72 7.10
C ALA A 112 -4.59 11.45 8.02
N LEU A 113 -3.34 11.65 7.59
CA LEU A 113 -2.36 12.47 8.33
C LEU A 113 -2.57 13.97 8.12
N GLY A 114 -3.17 14.34 7.01
CA GLY A 114 -3.56 15.68 6.63
C GLY A 114 -4.71 15.59 5.65
N ARG A 115 -5.14 16.71 5.06
CA ARG A 115 -6.16 16.68 4.02
C ARG A 115 -5.75 15.72 2.92
N SER A 116 -6.60 14.74 2.64
CA SER A 116 -6.34 13.65 1.70
C SER A 116 -7.58 13.39 0.84
N GLU A 117 -7.36 12.89 -0.35
CA GLU A 117 -8.43 12.48 -1.27
C GLU A 117 -8.24 11.00 -1.63
N VAL A 118 -9.32 10.24 -1.55
CA VAL A 118 -9.31 8.81 -1.87
C VAL A 118 -10.44 8.47 -2.83
N VAL A 119 -10.19 7.51 -3.71
CA VAL A 119 -11.20 6.93 -4.60
C VAL A 119 -11.56 5.55 -4.09
N LYS A 120 -12.85 5.31 -3.87
CA LYS A 120 -13.36 4.00 -3.48
C LYS A 120 -13.48 3.10 -4.70
N ILE A 121 -12.93 1.91 -4.62
CA ILE A 121 -12.98 0.87 -5.65
C ILE A 121 -13.75 -0.33 -5.07
N GLY A 122 -14.99 -0.51 -5.51
CA GLY A 122 -15.76 -1.71 -5.22
C GLY A 122 -15.29 -2.89 -6.07
N GLU A 123 -15.81 -4.07 -5.77
CA GLU A 123 -15.41 -5.33 -6.40
C GLU A 123 -15.56 -5.29 -7.94
N GLN A 124 -16.72 -4.90 -8.46
CA GLN A 124 -16.94 -4.83 -9.91
C GLN A 124 -15.93 -3.89 -10.59
N ARG A 125 -15.72 -2.68 -10.03
CA ARG A 125 -14.77 -1.72 -10.58
C ARG A 125 -13.33 -2.26 -10.54
N PHE A 126 -12.97 -3.03 -9.53
CA PHE A 126 -11.67 -3.70 -9.45
C PHE A 126 -11.47 -4.67 -10.63
N PHE A 127 -12.46 -5.52 -10.92
CA PHE A 127 -12.37 -6.46 -12.04
C PHE A 127 -12.32 -5.75 -13.39
N ASP A 128 -13.08 -4.66 -13.56
CA ASP A 128 -13.03 -3.83 -14.77
C ASP A 128 -11.61 -3.24 -14.95
N MET A 129 -11.02 -2.68 -13.88
CA MET A 129 -9.66 -2.15 -13.92
C MET A 129 -8.61 -3.23 -14.24
N VAL A 130 -8.77 -4.45 -13.73
CA VAL A 130 -7.90 -5.58 -14.06
C VAL A 130 -8.06 -6.01 -15.51
N ALA A 131 -9.28 -6.03 -16.04
CA ALA A 131 -9.55 -6.37 -17.43
C ALA A 131 -8.95 -5.32 -18.40
N GLU A 132 -9.09 -4.05 -18.08
CA GLU A 132 -8.55 -2.93 -18.86
C GLU A 132 -7.01 -2.85 -18.75
N ASN A 133 -6.45 -3.15 -17.56
CA ASN A 133 -5.02 -3.10 -17.29
C ASN A 133 -4.57 -4.24 -16.36
N PRO A 134 -4.21 -5.42 -16.89
CA PRO A 134 -3.76 -6.56 -16.09
C PRO A 134 -2.53 -6.26 -15.19
N ALA A 135 -1.75 -5.23 -15.50
CA ALA A 135 -0.64 -4.80 -14.65
C ALA A 135 -1.12 -4.24 -13.30
N PHE A 136 -2.39 -3.79 -13.21
CA PHE A 136 -2.99 -3.35 -11.96
C PHE A 136 -3.09 -4.51 -10.94
N ALA A 137 -3.60 -5.68 -11.35
CA ALA A 137 -3.63 -6.86 -10.48
C ALA A 137 -2.23 -7.21 -9.94
N ARG A 138 -1.20 -7.16 -10.80
CA ARG A 138 0.18 -7.38 -10.36
C ARG A 138 0.65 -6.33 -9.34
N THR A 139 0.19 -5.10 -9.46
CA THR A 139 0.50 -4.05 -8.48
C THR A 139 -0.15 -4.33 -7.14
N VAL A 140 -1.42 -4.75 -7.11
CA VAL A 140 -2.11 -5.18 -5.88
C VAL A 140 -1.37 -6.35 -5.22
N MET A 141 -1.02 -7.39 -5.97
CA MET A 141 -0.22 -8.52 -5.45
C MET A 141 1.14 -8.08 -4.88
N ARG A 142 1.80 -7.08 -5.48
CA ARG A 142 3.05 -6.51 -4.93
C ARG A 142 2.83 -5.79 -3.61
N VAL A 143 1.71 -5.07 -3.47
CA VAL A 143 1.34 -4.42 -2.20
C VAL A 143 1.17 -5.46 -1.12
N LEU A 144 0.36 -6.50 -1.35
CA LEU A 144 0.13 -7.60 -0.41
C LEU A 144 1.44 -8.32 -0.04
N SER A 145 2.24 -8.70 -1.02
CA SER A 145 3.53 -9.37 -0.81
C SER A 145 4.52 -8.51 0.00
N ARG A 146 4.51 -7.19 -0.19
CA ARG A 146 5.34 -6.27 0.59
C ARG A 146 4.85 -6.19 2.03
N ARG A 147 3.53 -6.06 2.26
CA ARG A 147 2.94 -6.02 3.59
C ARG A 147 3.22 -7.30 4.36
N LEU A 148 3.05 -8.46 3.74
CA LEU A 148 3.39 -9.74 4.33
C LEU A 148 4.86 -9.79 4.79
N ARG A 149 5.82 -9.46 3.91
CA ARG A 149 7.24 -9.41 4.29
C ARG A 149 7.55 -8.40 5.39
N ARG A 150 6.77 -7.33 5.49
CA ARG A 150 6.93 -6.37 6.58
C ARG A 150 6.42 -6.94 7.90
N MET A 151 5.26 -7.59 7.89
CA MET A 151 4.72 -8.28 9.07
C MET A 151 5.71 -9.33 9.56
N ASP A 152 6.27 -10.16 8.68
CA ASP A 152 7.29 -11.14 9.04
C ASP A 152 8.48 -10.49 9.77
N ARG A 153 8.94 -9.32 9.33
CA ARG A 153 10.04 -8.59 9.99
C ARG A 153 9.66 -8.01 11.35
N LEU A 154 8.40 -7.59 11.52
CA LEU A 154 7.91 -7.02 12.78
C LEU A 154 7.65 -8.11 13.84
N TYR A 155 7.26 -9.32 13.40
CA TYR A 155 6.92 -10.45 14.27
C TYR A 155 8.03 -11.50 14.38
N GLN A 156 9.17 -11.35 13.69
CA GLN A 156 10.34 -12.18 13.99
C GLN A 156 11.00 -11.63 15.27
N PRO A 157 10.82 -12.27 16.43
CA PRO A 157 11.75 -12.08 17.52
C PRO A 157 13.11 -12.45 16.95
N GLU A 158 14.14 -11.66 17.30
CA GLU A 158 15.52 -11.84 16.86
C GLU A 158 15.80 -13.33 16.60
N ARG A 159 16.06 -13.70 15.35
CA ARG A 159 16.64 -15.03 15.10
C ARG A 159 17.96 -15.01 15.83
N ARG A 160 17.94 -15.42 17.13
CA ARG A 160 19.13 -15.99 17.72
C ARG A 160 19.64 -16.96 16.67
N THR A 161 20.82 -16.71 16.17
CA THR A 161 21.64 -17.70 15.49
C THR A 161 21.70 -18.88 16.45
N GLU A 162 20.75 -19.79 16.36
CA GLU A 162 20.93 -21.13 16.90
C GLU A 162 22.08 -21.68 16.08
N HIS A 163 23.27 -21.54 16.66
CA HIS A 163 24.43 -22.28 16.26
C HIS A 163 24.03 -23.76 16.41
N ILE A 164 23.64 -24.38 15.29
CA ILE A 164 23.43 -25.83 15.23
C ILE A 164 24.82 -26.44 15.36
N PRO A 165 25.19 -27.02 16.53
CA PRO A 165 26.50 -27.64 16.69
C PRO A 165 26.53 -28.87 15.79
N GLY A 166 27.36 -28.85 14.74
CA GLY A 166 27.60 -30.02 13.93
C GLY A 166 27.46 -29.93 12.42
N LEU A 167 27.08 -28.76 11.85
CA LEU A 167 27.25 -28.51 10.40
C LEU A 167 28.53 -27.69 10.18
N ALA A 168 29.64 -28.39 10.03
CA ALA A 168 30.86 -27.82 9.45
C ALA A 168 30.73 -27.81 7.91
N PRO A 169 31.38 -26.83 7.21
CA PRO A 169 31.33 -26.67 5.76
C PRO A 169 31.88 -27.84 4.98
#